data_4da81a893c9c3afe51396c308fa3da00
#
_entry.id   4da81a893c9c3afe51396c308fa3da00
#
_cell.length_a   1.000
_cell.length_b   1.000
_cell.length_c   1.000
_cell.angle_alpha   90.00
_cell.angle_beta   90.00
_cell.angle_gamma   90.00
#
_symmetry.space_group_name_H-M   'P 1'
#
loop_
_entity.id
_entity.type
_entity.pdbx_description
1 polymer ?
#
loop_
_entity_poly.entity_id
_entity_poly.type
_entity_poly.pdbx_seq_one_letter_code
_entity_poly.pdbx_strand_id
1 'polypeptide(L)'
;DIHRPEVVGVYLTGKPMPGVGPQDVALAIIGAVFANGYVKNKVMEFVGPGVAGLSADFRIGIDVMTTETTCLSSIWTTDDTIKDFYEVHGRAGEYKELSPGAVTYYDGMVYVDLSRVKPMIAMPFHPSNTYTIEELNANLMDILDDVEKKAQVSLDGKIPVSYTHLTLPTTPY
;
A
#
# COMPACT_ATOMS: atom_id res chain seq x y z
N ASP A 1 20.66 -14.99 17.92
CA ASP A 1 19.93 -13.87 18.54
C ASP A 1 19.15 -13.15 17.46
N ILE A 2 17.90 -12.84 17.73
CA ILE A 2 17.05 -12.04 16.86
C ILE A 2 17.01 -10.63 17.44
N HIS A 3 17.46 -9.64 16.67
CA HIS A 3 17.32 -8.25 17.09
C HIS A 3 15.86 -7.81 17.00
N ARG A 4 15.40 -7.04 17.97
CA ARG A 4 14.08 -6.40 17.91
C ARG A 4 14.04 -5.48 16.68
N PRO A 5 13.07 -5.67 15.76
CA PRO A 5 12.96 -4.76 14.64
C PRO A 5 12.49 -3.38 15.09
N GLU A 6 12.87 -2.37 14.33
CA GLU A 6 12.26 -1.04 14.43
C GLU A 6 10.79 -1.09 14.01
N VAL A 7 9.98 -0.24 14.61
CA VAL A 7 8.54 -0.14 14.29
C VAL A 7 8.23 1.25 13.72
N VAL A 8 7.64 1.27 12.53
CA VAL A 8 7.18 2.48 11.86
C VAL A 8 5.66 2.54 11.95
N GLY A 9 5.14 3.58 12.60
CA GLY A 9 3.71 3.84 12.62
C GLY A 9 3.22 4.33 11.24
N VAL A 10 2.16 3.74 10.71
CA VAL A 10 1.44 4.24 9.55
C VAL A 10 0.14 4.86 10.04
N TYR A 11 0.16 6.17 10.19
CA TYR A 11 -0.94 6.92 10.78
C TYR A 11 -1.96 7.33 9.73
N LEU A 12 -3.12 6.66 9.76
CA LEU A 12 -4.21 6.87 8.81
C LEU A 12 -5.22 7.88 9.34
N THR A 13 -5.59 8.84 8.49
CA THR A 13 -6.67 9.80 8.75
C THR A 13 -7.65 9.86 7.58
N GLY A 14 -8.80 10.50 7.79
CA GLY A 14 -9.81 10.66 6.76
C GLY A 14 -10.48 9.36 6.35
N LYS A 15 -11.09 9.37 5.17
CA LYS A 15 -11.76 8.22 4.55
C LYS A 15 -11.42 8.17 3.06
N PRO A 16 -11.29 6.98 2.44
CA PRO A 16 -11.10 6.88 1.00
C PRO A 16 -12.22 7.56 0.23
N MET A 17 -11.85 8.23 -0.85
CA MET A 17 -12.84 8.80 -1.79
C MET A 17 -13.52 7.68 -2.59
N PRO A 18 -14.74 7.93 -3.12
CA PRO A 18 -15.38 7.02 -4.06
C PRO A 18 -14.44 6.69 -5.23
N GLY A 19 -14.31 5.40 -5.55
CA GLY A 19 -13.42 4.92 -6.62
C GLY A 19 -11.98 4.65 -6.19
N VAL A 20 -11.61 4.96 -4.94
CA VAL A 20 -10.31 4.61 -4.35
C VAL A 20 -10.43 3.28 -3.61
N GLY A 21 -9.66 2.30 -4.05
CA GLY A 21 -9.58 0.97 -3.44
C GLY A 21 -8.35 0.80 -2.53
N PRO A 22 -8.24 -0.37 -1.88
CA PRO A 22 -7.09 -0.67 -1.02
C PRO A 22 -5.76 -0.66 -1.78
N GLN A 23 -5.76 -1.07 -3.06
CA GLN A 23 -4.57 -1.04 -3.91
C GLN A 23 -4.04 0.37 -4.12
N ASP A 24 -4.93 1.36 -4.29
CA ASP A 24 -4.52 2.75 -4.46
C ASP A 24 -3.79 3.26 -3.20
N VAL A 25 -4.32 2.93 -2.02
CA VAL A 25 -3.68 3.29 -0.75
C VAL A 25 -2.35 2.59 -0.59
N ALA A 26 -2.29 1.29 -0.91
CA ALA A 26 -1.04 0.53 -0.87
C ALA A 26 0.02 1.11 -1.81
N LEU A 27 -0.34 1.42 -3.06
CA LEU A 27 0.56 2.03 -4.04
C LEU A 27 1.06 3.40 -3.59
N ALA A 28 0.19 4.22 -2.99
CA ALA A 28 0.59 5.51 -2.43
C ALA A 28 1.65 5.35 -1.33
N ILE A 29 1.47 4.36 -0.44
CA ILE A 29 2.45 4.05 0.61
C ILE A 29 3.75 3.52 0.01
N ILE A 30 3.68 2.53 -0.90
CA ILE A 30 4.85 1.92 -1.55
C ILE A 30 5.68 2.99 -2.26
N GLY A 31 5.03 3.86 -3.04
CA GLY A 31 5.69 4.96 -3.73
C GLY A 31 6.43 5.91 -2.80
N ALA A 32 5.87 6.16 -1.61
CA ALA A 32 6.45 7.07 -0.63
C ALA A 32 7.65 6.48 0.13
N VAL A 33 7.67 5.16 0.40
CA VAL A 33 8.62 4.56 1.35
C VAL A 33 9.68 3.66 0.72
N PHE A 34 9.45 3.20 -0.53
CA PHE A 34 10.33 2.19 -1.13
C PHE A 34 11.70 2.75 -1.54
N ALA A 35 11.72 3.89 -2.23
CA ALA A 35 12.94 4.41 -2.84
C ALA A 35 14.07 4.71 -1.84
N ASN A 36 13.70 5.13 -0.63
CA ASN A 36 14.64 5.43 0.45
C ASN A 36 14.82 4.29 1.44
N GLY A 37 14.14 3.16 1.24
CA GLY A 37 14.16 2.01 2.14
C GLY A 37 13.63 2.30 3.55
N TYR A 38 12.73 3.27 3.68
CA TYR A 38 12.29 3.81 4.98
C TYR A 38 11.73 2.75 5.92
N VAL A 39 11.03 1.75 5.38
CA VAL A 39 10.43 0.64 6.16
C VAL A 39 11.14 -0.70 5.96
N LYS A 40 12.27 -0.70 5.24
CA LYS A 40 13.01 -1.94 4.96
C LYS A 40 13.44 -2.64 6.24
N ASN A 41 13.09 -3.93 6.36
CA ASN A 41 13.37 -4.77 7.54
C ASN A 41 12.75 -4.23 8.84
N LYS A 42 11.74 -3.36 8.77
CA LYS A 42 11.01 -2.82 9.93
C LYS A 42 9.59 -3.38 9.95
N VAL A 43 8.93 -3.26 11.09
CA VAL A 43 7.49 -3.57 11.21
C VAL A 43 6.69 -2.29 10.94
N MET A 44 5.66 -2.39 10.11
CA MET A 44 4.69 -1.33 9.89
C MET A 44 3.49 -1.55 10.80
N GLU A 45 3.15 -0.58 11.64
CA GLU A 45 1.97 -0.64 12.50
C GLU A 45 0.93 0.39 12.04
N PHE A 46 -0.20 -0.09 11.53
CA PHE A 46 -1.28 0.74 11.02
C PHE A 46 -2.19 1.20 12.15
N VAL A 47 -2.22 2.50 12.37
CA VAL A 47 -2.90 3.16 13.48
C VAL A 47 -3.61 4.43 13.02
N GLY A 48 -4.31 5.07 13.91
CA GLY A 48 -4.97 6.37 13.66
C GLY A 48 -6.47 6.26 13.39
N PRO A 49 -7.17 7.39 13.40
CA PRO A 49 -8.64 7.44 13.32
C PRO A 49 -9.20 6.95 11.97
N GLY A 50 -8.40 6.96 10.91
CA GLY A 50 -8.80 6.45 9.60
C GLY A 50 -9.03 4.94 9.57
N VAL A 51 -8.38 4.18 10.47
CA VAL A 51 -8.52 2.71 10.54
C VAL A 51 -9.97 2.29 10.77
N ALA A 52 -10.65 2.94 11.70
CA ALA A 52 -12.05 2.61 12.06
C ALA A 52 -13.05 2.76 10.89
N GLY A 53 -12.70 3.55 9.87
CA GLY A 53 -13.51 3.72 8.67
C GLY A 53 -13.31 2.67 7.58
N LEU A 54 -12.39 1.71 7.77
CA LEU A 54 -12.02 0.70 6.78
C LEU A 54 -12.61 -0.66 7.15
N SER A 55 -13.23 -1.34 6.17
CA SER A 55 -13.65 -2.73 6.34
C SER A 55 -12.44 -3.66 6.54
N ALA A 56 -12.68 -4.87 7.03
CA ALA A 56 -11.64 -5.89 7.14
C ALA A 56 -11.00 -6.18 5.78
N ASP A 57 -11.81 -6.34 4.72
CA ASP A 57 -11.32 -6.60 3.36
C ASP A 57 -10.45 -5.46 2.83
N PHE A 58 -10.82 -4.21 3.14
CA PHE A 58 -10.00 -3.05 2.73
C PHE A 58 -8.62 -3.06 3.42
N ARG A 59 -8.59 -3.36 4.73
CA ARG A 59 -7.32 -3.50 5.48
C ARG A 59 -6.46 -4.63 4.93
N ILE A 60 -7.06 -5.79 4.68
CA ILE A 60 -6.40 -6.95 4.08
C ILE A 60 -5.83 -6.59 2.69
N GLY A 61 -6.61 -5.87 1.87
CA GLY A 61 -6.18 -5.45 0.55
C GLY A 61 -4.99 -4.48 0.55
N ILE A 62 -4.84 -3.64 1.59
CA ILE A 62 -3.62 -2.85 1.80
C ILE A 62 -2.48 -3.77 2.27
N ASP A 63 -2.77 -4.63 3.25
CA ASP A 63 -1.79 -5.43 3.96
C ASP A 63 -1.02 -6.39 3.04
N VAL A 64 -1.71 -7.05 2.11
CA VAL A 64 -1.07 -7.99 1.17
C VAL A 64 -0.01 -7.35 0.29
N MET A 65 -0.08 -6.04 0.08
CA MET A 65 0.90 -5.30 -0.72
C MET A 65 2.06 -4.71 0.10
N THR A 66 2.03 -4.79 1.43
CA THR A 66 3.12 -4.25 2.27
C THR A 66 4.45 -4.95 2.03
N THR A 67 4.43 -6.23 1.60
CA THR A 67 5.63 -6.99 1.23
C THR A 67 6.45 -6.31 0.13
N GLU A 68 5.81 -5.58 -0.77
CA GLU A 68 6.47 -4.83 -1.84
C GLU A 68 7.32 -3.65 -1.30
N THR A 69 7.12 -3.26 -0.04
CA THR A 69 7.96 -2.25 0.61
C THR A 69 9.25 -2.82 1.19
N THR A 70 9.44 -4.15 1.14
CA THR A 70 10.51 -4.88 1.83
C THR A 70 10.47 -4.75 3.36
N CYS A 71 9.31 -4.42 3.93
CA CYS A 71 9.10 -4.45 5.38
C CYS A 71 9.19 -5.89 5.91
N LEU A 72 9.45 -6.03 7.18
CA LEU A 72 9.55 -7.34 7.85
C LEU A 72 8.17 -7.92 8.10
N SER A 73 7.22 -7.08 8.51
CA SER A 73 5.84 -7.45 8.81
C SER A 73 4.96 -6.20 8.87
N SER A 74 3.65 -6.41 8.88
CA SER A 74 2.65 -5.38 9.11
C SER A 74 1.67 -5.83 10.19
N ILE A 75 1.19 -4.88 10.97
CA ILE A 75 0.26 -5.09 12.09
C ILE A 75 -0.81 -4.01 12.03
N TRP A 76 -2.05 -4.38 12.32
CA TRP A 76 -3.17 -3.45 12.34
C TRP A 76 -3.81 -3.37 13.73
N THR A 77 -4.20 -2.18 14.12
CA THR A 77 -5.11 -2.00 15.24
C THR A 77 -6.41 -2.76 14.97
N THR A 78 -6.88 -3.52 15.94
CA THR A 78 -8.16 -4.24 15.86
C THR A 78 -9.29 -3.44 16.48
N ASP A 79 -10.51 -3.69 16.04
CA ASP A 79 -11.73 -3.06 16.49
C ASP A 79 -12.93 -4.00 16.29
N ASP A 80 -14.15 -3.50 16.51
CA ASP A 80 -15.37 -4.27 16.33
C ASP A 80 -15.53 -4.81 14.90
N THR A 81 -15.06 -4.09 13.88
CA THR A 81 -15.06 -4.56 12.48
C THR A 81 -14.26 -5.86 12.32
N ILE A 82 -13.11 -5.96 12.97
CA ILE A 82 -12.29 -7.18 12.93
C ILE A 82 -12.92 -8.28 13.79
N LYS A 83 -13.53 -7.92 14.92
CA LYS A 83 -14.26 -8.87 15.74
C LYS A 83 -15.43 -9.51 14.97
N ASP A 84 -16.25 -8.71 14.31
CA ASP A 84 -17.34 -9.18 13.46
C ASP A 84 -16.84 -10.08 12.33
N PHE A 85 -15.72 -9.72 11.70
CA PHE A 85 -15.07 -10.54 10.68
C PHE A 85 -14.71 -11.94 11.22
N TYR A 86 -14.13 -12.04 12.42
CA TYR A 86 -13.86 -13.33 13.06
C TYR A 86 -15.12 -14.11 13.37
N GLU A 87 -16.21 -13.44 13.83
CA GLU A 87 -17.49 -14.07 14.14
C GLU A 87 -18.12 -14.68 12.90
N VAL A 88 -18.19 -13.93 11.79
CA VAL A 88 -18.74 -14.41 10.51
C VAL A 88 -17.99 -15.64 9.98
N HIS A 89 -16.68 -15.73 10.26
CA HIS A 89 -15.85 -16.87 9.87
C HIS A 89 -15.84 -18.02 10.90
N GLY A 90 -16.69 -17.97 11.92
CA GLY A 90 -16.77 -19.02 12.95
C GLY A 90 -15.56 -19.06 13.89
N ARG A 91 -14.78 -17.99 13.98
CA ARG A 91 -13.54 -17.88 14.74
C ARG A 91 -13.61 -16.85 15.87
N ALA A 92 -14.79 -16.56 16.39
CA ALA A 92 -15.00 -15.54 17.42
C ALA A 92 -14.08 -15.69 18.65
N GLY A 93 -13.80 -16.94 19.06
CA GLY A 93 -12.91 -17.23 20.20
C GLY A 93 -11.43 -16.95 19.95
N GLU A 94 -11.03 -16.65 18.71
CA GLU A 94 -9.65 -16.35 18.33
C GLU A 94 -9.38 -14.84 18.28
N TYR A 95 -10.43 -14.01 18.32
CA TYR A 95 -10.26 -12.56 18.33
C TYR A 95 -9.50 -12.12 19.58
N LYS A 96 -8.54 -11.24 19.37
CA LYS A 96 -7.82 -10.55 20.45
C LYS A 96 -7.73 -9.07 20.11
N GLU A 97 -8.03 -8.25 21.10
CA GLU A 97 -7.82 -6.82 20.95
C GLU A 97 -6.33 -6.52 20.83
N LEU A 98 -5.99 -5.73 19.82
CA LEU A 98 -4.65 -5.22 19.60
C LEU A 98 -4.75 -3.72 19.33
N SER A 99 -4.20 -2.91 20.22
CA SER A 99 -4.16 -1.46 20.09
C SER A 99 -2.89 -0.92 20.72
N PRO A 100 -2.36 0.21 20.22
CA PRO A 100 -1.24 0.88 20.89
C PRO A 100 -1.66 1.34 22.28
N GLY A 101 -0.70 1.40 23.20
CA GLY A 101 -0.92 1.97 24.52
C GLY A 101 -1.24 3.47 24.47
N ALA A 102 -1.66 4.03 25.64
CA ALA A 102 -1.98 5.46 25.76
C ALA A 102 -0.81 6.39 25.34
N VAL A 103 0.40 5.92 25.50
CA VAL A 103 1.62 6.56 24.95
C VAL A 103 2.44 5.48 24.27
N THR A 104 2.66 5.66 22.98
CA THR A 104 3.42 4.70 22.15
C THR A 104 4.51 5.45 21.39
N TYR A 105 5.71 4.88 21.38
CA TYR A 105 6.86 5.41 20.65
C TYR A 105 7.13 4.56 19.43
N TYR A 106 7.27 5.22 18.30
CA TYR A 106 7.65 4.62 17.02
C TYR A 106 9.05 5.11 16.60
N ASP A 107 9.80 4.25 15.93
CA ASP A 107 11.11 4.60 15.36
C ASP A 107 10.96 5.50 14.11
N GLY A 108 9.77 5.59 13.56
CA GLY A 108 9.41 6.46 12.46
C GLY A 108 7.90 6.52 12.26
N MET A 109 7.46 7.44 11.40
CA MET A 109 6.04 7.62 11.10
C MET A 109 5.81 7.91 9.62
N VAL A 110 4.81 7.27 9.04
CA VAL A 110 4.24 7.58 7.74
C VAL A 110 2.83 8.11 7.97
N TYR A 111 2.57 9.33 7.53
CA TYR A 111 1.23 9.93 7.62
C TYR A 111 0.49 9.75 6.29
N VAL A 112 -0.72 9.22 6.34
CA VAL A 112 -1.57 9.00 5.17
C VAL A 112 -2.95 9.60 5.42
N ASP A 113 -3.29 10.64 4.66
CA ASP A 113 -4.64 11.16 4.58
C ASP A 113 -5.40 10.42 3.47
N LEU A 114 -6.24 9.46 3.87
CA LEU A 114 -7.03 8.63 2.94
C LEU A 114 -7.92 9.46 2.01
N SER A 115 -8.35 10.64 2.44
CA SER A 115 -9.20 11.53 1.62
C SER A 115 -8.44 12.20 0.48
N ARG A 116 -7.11 12.14 0.49
CA ARG A 116 -6.23 12.71 -0.54
C ARG A 116 -5.64 11.68 -1.49
N VAL A 117 -5.79 10.40 -1.18
CA VAL A 117 -5.38 9.34 -2.09
C VAL A 117 -6.26 9.37 -3.33
N LYS A 118 -5.63 9.34 -4.49
CA LYS A 118 -6.28 9.29 -5.80
C LYS A 118 -6.19 7.88 -6.38
N PRO A 119 -7.00 7.52 -7.38
CA PRO A 119 -6.81 6.28 -8.14
C PRO A 119 -5.40 6.21 -8.71
N MET A 120 -4.72 5.08 -8.51
CA MET A 120 -3.31 4.90 -8.82
C MET A 120 -3.07 3.72 -9.79
N ILE A 121 -1.93 3.71 -10.39
CA ILE A 121 -1.45 2.63 -11.25
C ILE A 121 0.03 2.40 -11.00
N ALA A 122 0.43 1.14 -10.98
CA ALA A 122 1.83 0.75 -10.97
C ALA A 122 2.30 0.40 -12.37
N MET A 123 3.43 0.97 -12.77
CA MET A 123 4.09 0.66 -14.02
C MET A 123 5.14 -0.46 -13.79
N PRO A 124 5.52 -1.23 -14.82
CA PRO A 124 6.61 -2.18 -14.70
C PRO A 124 7.89 -1.48 -14.21
N PHE A 125 8.75 -2.10 -13.44
CA PHE A 125 8.86 -3.54 -13.09
C PHE A 125 8.56 -3.78 -11.61
N HIS A 126 8.35 -2.73 -10.83
CA HIS A 126 8.11 -2.82 -9.40
C HIS A 126 6.96 -1.88 -9.00
N PRO A 127 6.09 -2.24 -8.04
CA PRO A 127 4.97 -1.41 -7.61
C PRO A 127 5.33 -0.01 -7.09
N SER A 128 6.60 0.24 -6.76
CA SER A 128 7.06 1.59 -6.42
C SER A 128 7.15 2.54 -7.61
N ASN A 129 7.11 2.00 -8.84
CA ASN A 129 6.97 2.79 -10.06
C ASN A 129 5.50 3.15 -10.28
N THR A 130 4.97 3.97 -9.38
CA THR A 130 3.54 4.25 -9.28
C THR A 130 3.22 5.71 -9.55
N TYR A 131 2.07 5.92 -10.15
CA TYR A 131 1.53 7.23 -10.52
C TYR A 131 0.04 7.27 -10.22
N THR A 132 -0.51 8.44 -10.01
CA THR A 132 -1.96 8.62 -10.12
C THR A 132 -2.36 8.44 -11.59
N ILE A 133 -3.60 8.01 -11.84
CA ILE A 133 -4.14 7.92 -13.22
C ILE A 133 -4.08 9.29 -13.92
N GLU A 134 -4.26 10.37 -13.16
CA GLU A 134 -4.16 11.73 -13.67
C GLU A 134 -2.74 12.07 -14.15
N GLU A 135 -1.72 11.73 -13.34
CA GLU A 135 -0.30 11.93 -13.70
C GLU A 135 0.09 11.08 -14.90
N LEU A 136 -0.36 9.82 -14.95
CA LEU A 136 -0.11 8.94 -16.10
C LEU A 136 -0.69 9.56 -17.39
N ASN A 137 -1.94 9.99 -17.35
CA ASN A 137 -2.60 10.57 -18.52
C ASN A 137 -1.94 11.87 -18.98
N ALA A 138 -1.45 12.68 -18.05
CA ALA A 138 -0.78 13.94 -18.38
C ALA A 138 0.63 13.74 -18.98
N ASN A 139 1.32 12.64 -18.61
CA ASN A 139 2.72 12.42 -18.97
C ASN A 139 2.95 11.04 -19.61
N LEU A 140 1.96 10.49 -20.29
CA LEU A 140 1.96 9.10 -20.74
C LEU A 140 3.21 8.71 -21.53
N MET A 141 3.60 9.53 -22.52
CA MET A 141 4.74 9.20 -23.39
C MET A 141 6.07 9.19 -22.62
N ASP A 142 6.28 10.18 -21.74
CA ASP A 142 7.51 10.27 -20.95
C ASP A 142 7.64 9.11 -19.97
N ILE A 143 6.50 8.70 -19.37
CA ILE A 143 6.45 7.55 -18.45
C ILE A 143 6.72 6.24 -19.19
N LEU A 144 6.15 6.06 -20.37
CA LEU A 144 6.38 4.87 -21.20
C LEU A 144 7.84 4.80 -21.67
N ASP A 145 8.41 5.92 -22.11
CA ASP A 145 9.82 6.02 -22.50
C ASP A 145 10.76 5.65 -21.33
N ASP A 146 10.44 6.07 -20.11
CA ASP A 146 11.20 5.71 -18.91
C ASP A 146 11.10 4.22 -18.59
N VAL A 147 9.91 3.63 -18.70
CA VAL A 147 9.70 2.19 -18.57
C VAL A 147 10.50 1.41 -19.60
N GLU A 148 10.49 1.85 -20.88
CA GLU A 148 11.24 1.22 -21.95
C GLU A 148 12.76 1.29 -21.70
N LYS A 149 13.28 2.44 -21.27
CA LYS A 149 14.69 2.60 -20.89
C LYS A 149 15.08 1.65 -19.74
N LYS A 150 14.25 1.56 -18.72
CA LYS A 150 14.47 0.64 -17.58
C LYS A 150 14.45 -0.83 -18.04
N ALA A 151 13.53 -1.19 -18.95
CA ALA A 151 13.45 -2.52 -19.53
C ALA A 151 14.72 -2.91 -20.29
N GLN A 152 15.25 -2.02 -21.09
CA GLN A 152 16.48 -2.26 -21.85
C GLN A 152 17.68 -2.52 -20.94
N VAL A 153 17.81 -1.78 -19.86
CA VAL A 153 18.89 -1.95 -18.88
C VAL A 153 18.75 -3.28 -18.12
N SER A 154 17.53 -3.67 -17.76
CA SER A 154 17.29 -4.89 -16.97
C SER A 154 17.34 -6.16 -17.81
N LEU A 155 17.16 -6.07 -19.11
CA LEU A 155 17.06 -7.24 -20.03
C LEU A 155 18.25 -7.39 -20.96
N ASP A 156 19.34 -6.73 -20.68
CA ASP A 156 20.59 -6.83 -21.46
C ASP A 156 20.35 -6.60 -22.96
N GLY A 157 19.59 -5.55 -23.29
CA GLY A 157 19.25 -5.17 -24.65
C GLY A 157 18.09 -5.93 -25.31
N LYS A 158 17.40 -6.79 -24.54
CA LYS A 158 16.17 -7.44 -25.00
C LYS A 158 14.98 -6.60 -24.55
N ILE A 159 14.27 -6.02 -25.48
CA ILE A 159 13.05 -5.24 -25.22
C ILE A 159 11.91 -6.23 -25.00
N PRO A 160 11.28 -6.28 -23.82
CA PRO A 160 9.99 -6.93 -23.70
C PRO A 160 8.96 -6.03 -24.39
N VAL A 161 8.61 -6.35 -25.61
CA VAL A 161 7.51 -5.69 -26.28
C VAL A 161 6.23 -6.12 -25.59
N SER A 162 5.69 -5.29 -24.74
CA SER A 162 4.37 -5.53 -24.15
C SER A 162 3.60 -4.23 -23.95
N TYR A 163 3.43 -3.48 -25.03
CA TYR A 163 2.39 -2.44 -25.05
C TYR A 163 0.96 -3.02 -25.02
N THR A 164 0.81 -4.32 -25.26
CA THR A 164 -0.49 -5.00 -25.26
C THR A 164 -1.13 -5.16 -23.88
N HIS A 165 -0.39 -4.95 -22.80
CA HIS A 165 -0.91 -5.04 -21.43
C HIS A 165 -1.18 -3.67 -20.79
N LEU A 166 -0.89 -2.60 -21.49
CA LEU A 166 -1.11 -1.20 -21.06
C LEU A 166 -2.35 -0.57 -21.68
N THR A 167 -3.17 -1.33 -22.40
CA THR A 167 -4.48 -0.84 -22.78
C THR A 167 -5.35 -0.82 -21.54
N LEU A 168 -5.43 0.35 -20.91
CA LEU A 168 -6.44 0.64 -19.90
C LEU A 168 -7.81 0.27 -20.47
N PRO A 169 -8.67 -0.43 -19.72
CA PRO A 169 -10.04 -0.64 -20.18
C PRO A 169 -10.69 0.72 -20.38
N THR A 170 -10.92 1.07 -21.63
CA THR A 170 -11.57 2.33 -22.03
C THR A 170 -13.10 2.25 -21.93
N THR A 171 -13.63 1.23 -21.31
CA THR A 171 -15.07 1.09 -21.09
C THR A 171 -15.43 1.67 -19.73
N PRO A 172 -16.19 2.77 -19.70
CA PRO A 172 -16.83 3.20 -18.47
C PRO A 172 -17.85 2.15 -18.04
N TYR A 173 -17.77 1.69 -16.81
CA TYR A 173 -18.82 0.92 -16.16
C TYR A 173 -19.89 1.88 -15.65
#